data_d4845ebcb10ab92b324cd6950a06becb
#
_entry.id   d4845ebcb10ab92b324cd6950a06becb
#
_cell.length_a   1.000
_cell.length_b   1.000
_cell.length_c   1.000
_cell.angle_alpha   90.00
_cell.angle_beta   90.00
_cell.angle_gamma   90.00
#
_symmetry.space_group_name_H-M   'P 1'
#
loop_
_entity.id
_entity.type
_entity.pdbx_description
1 polymer ?
#
loop_
_entity_poly.entity_id
_entity_poly.type
_entity_poly.pdbx_seq_one_letter_code
_entity_poly.pdbx_strand_id
1 'polypeptide(L)'
;MIPPEQRWQRRRRACGIPWDHCCGWSRLGTSTLGAGSGRCGEARSVMTIVKSRPFREKQGKILLEGRRLIADALKAGAVPKMFFFSRLEYIKELPVDKLKGVSLIKVKFEDIKDWSDLVTPQGIMGIFAKPDPVKMTYPETQLHHSLPLLLICDNLRDPGNLGTILRSAAGAGCSKVLLTKGCVDAWEPKVLRAGMGAHFQVPIVNNVEWETVPNHLPPDTRVYVADNCGLYAQVQMSNKTGDRDWACDRRFLKFHKNEVDLDTKARKDWLPKLEVQSYDLDWTEAPAALVIGGETHGVSLESLQLAESTGGKRLLIPVVPGVDSLNSAMAASILLFEGKRQLRIKMGDLSRDSCCH
;
A
#
# COMPACT_ATOMS: atom_id res chain seq x y z
N MET A 1 -17.34 -27.74 8.19
CA MET A 1 -16.66 -26.43 8.27
C MET A 1 -17.70 -25.37 8.60
N ILE A 2 -17.57 -24.65 9.69
CA ILE A 2 -18.53 -23.64 10.13
C ILE A 2 -18.19 -22.32 9.38
N PRO A 3 -19.15 -21.64 8.74
CA PRO A 3 -18.91 -20.39 8.02
C PRO A 3 -18.31 -19.30 8.92
N PRO A 4 -17.50 -18.39 8.37
CA PRO A 4 -16.80 -17.35 9.16
C PRO A 4 -17.70 -16.48 10.02
N GLU A 5 -18.92 -16.19 9.57
CA GLU A 5 -19.91 -15.39 10.32
C GLU A 5 -20.43 -16.06 11.58
N GLN A 6 -20.61 -17.37 11.57
CA GLN A 6 -21.04 -18.11 12.76
C GLN A 6 -19.92 -18.24 13.81
N ARG A 7 -18.65 -18.25 13.41
CA ARG A 7 -17.50 -18.15 14.32
C ARG A 7 -17.46 -16.79 15.02
N TRP A 8 -17.88 -15.75 14.32
CA TRP A 8 -17.90 -14.40 14.86
C TRP A 8 -19.01 -14.19 15.89
N GLN A 9 -20.20 -14.74 15.64
CA GLN A 9 -21.34 -14.70 16.57
C GLN A 9 -21.11 -15.56 17.83
N ARG A 10 -20.42 -16.70 17.74
CA ARG A 10 -20.05 -17.50 18.92
C ARG A 10 -19.02 -16.78 19.79
N ARG A 11 -18.07 -16.03 19.20
CA ARG A 11 -17.12 -15.20 19.95
C ARG A 11 -17.78 -13.97 20.61
N ARG A 12 -18.85 -13.45 20.02
CA ARG A 12 -19.67 -12.39 20.63
C ARG A 12 -20.35 -12.81 21.93
N ARG A 13 -20.76 -14.07 22.02
CA ARG A 13 -21.44 -14.61 23.23
C ARG A 13 -20.47 -14.98 24.36
N ALA A 14 -19.20 -15.17 24.07
CA ALA A 14 -18.17 -15.48 25.07
C ALA A 14 -17.59 -14.21 25.76
N CYS A 15 -17.72 -13.03 25.16
CA CYS A 15 -17.40 -11.74 25.76
C CYS A 15 -18.71 -11.03 26.11
N GLY A 16 -19.30 -11.37 27.26
CA GLY A 16 -20.54 -10.80 27.79
C GLY A 16 -20.44 -9.35 28.26
N ILE A 17 -19.56 -8.52 27.70
CA ILE A 17 -19.36 -7.13 28.10
C ILE A 17 -19.85 -6.23 26.95
N PRO A 18 -20.87 -5.37 27.16
CA PRO A 18 -21.27 -4.35 26.20
C PRO A 18 -20.10 -3.39 25.96
N TRP A 19 -19.89 -3.01 24.69
CA TRP A 19 -18.80 -2.13 24.25
C TRP A 19 -18.78 -0.76 24.94
N ASP A 20 -19.94 -0.29 25.40
CA ASP A 20 -20.08 0.98 26.12
C ASP A 20 -19.41 0.95 27.49
N HIS A 21 -19.17 -0.22 28.07
CA HIS A 21 -18.44 -0.38 29.33
C HIS A 21 -16.92 -0.57 29.16
N CYS A 22 -16.45 -0.93 27.99
CA CYS A 22 -15.01 -0.84 27.65
C CYS A 22 -14.54 0.62 27.53
N CYS A 23 -15.45 1.58 27.36
CA CYS A 23 -15.18 3.02 27.36
C CYS A 23 -14.98 3.62 28.76
N GLY A 24 -15.06 2.84 29.81
CA GLY A 24 -14.73 3.25 31.20
C GLY A 24 -13.26 3.65 31.38
N TRP A 25 -12.45 3.52 30.36
CA TRP A 25 -11.04 3.93 30.30
C TRP A 25 -10.82 5.44 30.09
N SER A 26 -11.88 6.20 29.84
CA SER A 26 -11.80 7.65 29.61
C SER A 26 -11.67 8.51 30.86
N ARG A 27 -11.59 7.92 32.08
CA ARG A 27 -11.54 8.68 33.35
C ARG A 27 -10.39 8.32 34.28
N LEU A 28 -9.25 7.89 33.77
CA LEU A 28 -8.04 7.82 34.58
C LEU A 28 -7.02 8.80 34.04
N GLY A 29 -7.19 10.07 34.40
CA GLY A 29 -6.12 11.03 34.40
C GLY A 29 -5.01 10.55 35.33
N THR A 30 -3.76 10.76 34.87
CA THR A 30 -2.53 10.69 35.67
C THR A 30 -2.22 9.37 36.37
N SER A 31 -1.18 8.70 35.83
CA SER A 31 -0.28 7.79 36.56
C SER A 31 -0.92 6.66 37.39
N THR A 32 -1.07 5.50 36.74
CA THR A 32 -1.04 4.24 37.48
C THR A 32 -0.22 3.18 36.77
N LEU A 33 1.00 3.01 37.21
CA LEU A 33 1.79 1.80 37.06
C LEU A 33 1.08 0.69 37.85
N GLY A 34 0.20 -0.06 37.19
CA GLY A 34 -0.56 -1.13 37.86
C GLY A 34 -0.22 -2.48 37.24
N ALA A 35 0.50 -3.30 37.98
CA ALA A 35 0.68 -4.74 37.70
C ALA A 35 -0.54 -5.52 38.22
N GLY A 36 -1.26 -6.25 37.35
CA GLY A 36 -2.36 -7.11 37.77
C GLY A 36 -2.73 -8.11 36.69
N SER A 37 -2.84 -9.40 37.04
CA SER A 37 -3.11 -10.53 36.14
C SER A 37 -4.45 -10.46 35.36
N GLY A 38 -5.46 -9.72 35.87
CA GLY A 38 -6.73 -9.52 35.16
C GLY A 38 -6.65 -8.65 33.92
N ARG A 39 -5.70 -7.72 33.88
CA ARG A 39 -5.52 -6.79 32.74
C ARG A 39 -4.89 -7.44 31.51
N CYS A 40 -4.19 -8.55 31.67
CA CYS A 40 -3.55 -9.25 30.55
C CYS A 40 -4.58 -9.91 29.63
N GLY A 41 -5.67 -10.46 30.17
CA GLY A 41 -6.76 -11.05 29.41
C GLY A 41 -7.52 -10.02 28.58
N GLU A 42 -7.75 -8.84 29.14
CA GLU A 42 -8.39 -7.71 28.45
C GLU A 42 -7.48 -7.16 27.34
N ALA A 43 -6.19 -6.99 27.60
CA ALA A 43 -5.21 -6.55 26.61
C ALA A 43 -5.10 -7.50 25.42
N ARG A 44 -5.11 -8.82 25.66
CA ARG A 44 -5.10 -9.85 24.62
C ARG A 44 -6.35 -9.75 23.72
N SER A 45 -7.52 -9.56 24.31
CA SER A 45 -8.78 -9.37 23.56
C SER A 45 -8.71 -8.11 22.71
N VAL A 46 -8.20 -6.99 23.23
CA VAL A 46 -8.04 -5.73 22.49
C VAL A 46 -7.09 -5.92 21.31
N MET A 47 -5.96 -6.59 21.50
CA MET A 47 -4.99 -6.86 20.42
C MET A 47 -5.58 -7.70 19.30
N THR A 48 -6.32 -8.75 19.63
CA THR A 48 -6.97 -9.61 18.62
C THR A 48 -7.98 -8.82 17.79
N ILE A 49 -8.73 -7.91 18.44
CA ILE A 49 -9.77 -7.10 17.81
C ILE A 49 -9.15 -6.03 16.92
N VAL A 50 -8.12 -5.32 17.38
CA VAL A 50 -7.46 -4.23 16.64
C VAL A 50 -6.80 -4.72 15.34
N LYS A 51 -6.37 -5.98 15.30
CA LYS A 51 -5.84 -6.59 14.07
C LYS A 51 -6.91 -6.87 13.01
N SER A 52 -8.19 -6.88 13.36
CA SER A 52 -9.25 -7.16 12.41
C SER A 52 -9.59 -5.96 11.54
N ARG A 53 -9.79 -6.18 10.22
CA ARG A 53 -10.20 -5.12 9.28
C ARG A 53 -11.50 -4.44 9.70
N PRO A 54 -12.58 -5.15 10.08
CA PRO A 54 -13.82 -4.52 10.53
C PRO A 54 -13.63 -3.57 11.72
N PHE A 55 -12.69 -3.87 12.62
CA PHE A 55 -12.38 -2.98 13.73
C PHE A 55 -11.67 -1.71 13.27
N ARG A 56 -10.65 -1.84 12.39
CA ARG A 56 -9.94 -0.68 11.85
C ARG A 56 -10.87 0.27 11.12
N GLU A 57 -11.80 -0.27 10.33
CA GLU A 57 -12.76 0.53 9.57
C GLU A 57 -13.80 1.20 10.48
N LYS A 58 -14.37 0.44 11.43
CA LYS A 58 -15.43 0.96 12.32
C LYS A 58 -14.91 1.90 13.40
N GLN A 59 -13.74 1.63 13.97
CA GLN A 59 -13.19 2.38 15.11
C GLN A 59 -12.14 3.41 14.69
N GLY A 60 -11.72 3.42 13.43
CA GLY A 60 -10.67 4.32 12.96
C GLY A 60 -9.38 4.18 13.75
N LYS A 61 -8.99 2.95 14.11
CA LYS A 61 -7.78 2.68 14.90
C LYS A 61 -6.89 1.67 14.20
N ILE A 62 -5.58 1.84 14.36
CA ILE A 62 -4.55 0.96 13.79
C ILE A 62 -3.60 0.48 14.88
N LEU A 63 -2.95 -0.66 14.63
CA LEU A 63 -1.90 -1.21 15.48
C LEU A 63 -0.55 -1.01 14.80
N LEU A 64 0.37 -0.36 15.49
CA LEU A 64 1.77 -0.24 15.10
C LEU A 64 2.64 -1.07 16.04
N GLU A 65 3.57 -1.82 15.49
CA GLU A 65 4.50 -2.66 16.24
C GLU A 65 5.94 -2.29 15.92
N GLY A 66 6.73 -2.12 16.97
CA GLY A 66 8.15 -1.85 16.88
C GLY A 66 8.52 -0.38 17.06
N ARG A 67 9.69 -0.14 17.68
CA ARG A 67 10.15 1.19 18.11
C ARG A 67 10.26 2.17 16.94
N ARG A 68 10.90 1.73 15.85
CA ARG A 68 11.12 2.59 14.68
C ARG A 68 9.81 3.05 14.05
N LEU A 69 8.89 2.12 13.78
CA LEU A 69 7.61 2.43 13.16
C LEU A 69 6.77 3.38 14.03
N ILE A 70 6.75 3.14 15.34
CA ILE A 70 6.07 4.01 16.31
C ILE A 70 6.71 5.41 16.34
N ALA A 71 8.04 5.50 16.34
CA ALA A 71 8.75 6.78 16.34
C ALA A 71 8.47 7.57 15.05
N ASP A 72 8.48 6.92 13.89
CA ASP A 72 8.16 7.53 12.60
C ASP A 72 6.71 8.03 12.55
N ALA A 73 5.77 7.24 13.08
CA ALA A 73 4.36 7.65 13.20
C ALA A 73 4.18 8.89 14.08
N LEU A 74 4.85 8.93 15.24
CA LEU A 74 4.79 10.08 16.15
C LEU A 74 5.40 11.34 15.54
N LYS A 75 6.53 11.21 14.81
CA LYS A 75 7.12 12.33 14.05
C LYS A 75 6.18 12.86 12.99
N ALA A 76 5.50 11.97 12.27
CA ALA A 76 4.51 12.32 11.25
C ALA A 76 3.18 12.85 11.83
N GLY A 77 3.06 13.02 13.14
CA GLY A 77 1.87 13.57 13.77
C GLY A 77 0.73 12.57 13.97
N ALA A 78 0.97 11.28 13.82
CA ALA A 78 -0.04 10.26 14.13
C ALA A 78 -0.41 10.32 15.63
N VAL A 79 -1.71 10.19 15.94
CA VAL A 79 -2.24 10.37 17.28
C VAL A 79 -2.26 9.04 18.04
N PRO A 80 -1.37 8.83 19.02
CA PRO A 80 -1.36 7.63 19.85
C PRO A 80 -2.55 7.62 20.80
N LYS A 81 -3.07 6.43 21.10
CA LYS A 81 -4.16 6.21 22.06
C LYS A 81 -3.69 5.35 23.22
N MET A 82 -2.86 4.34 22.97
CA MET A 82 -2.43 3.38 23.97
C MET A 82 -1.11 2.73 23.56
N PHE A 83 -0.22 2.48 24.52
CA PHE A 83 0.97 1.69 24.34
C PHE A 83 1.02 0.50 25.27
N PHE A 84 1.47 -0.63 24.72
CA PHE A 84 1.86 -1.83 25.47
C PHE A 84 3.36 -2.00 25.35
N PHE A 85 4.05 -2.17 26.45
CA PHE A 85 5.51 -2.28 26.47
C PHE A 85 6.02 -3.22 27.56
N SER A 86 7.10 -3.92 27.29
CA SER A 86 7.73 -4.83 28.25
C SER A 86 8.80 -4.14 29.11
N ARG A 87 9.51 -3.16 28.55
CA ARG A 87 10.58 -2.40 29.22
C ARG A 87 10.30 -0.91 29.17
N LEU A 88 10.54 -0.21 30.25
CA LEU A 88 10.29 1.23 30.37
C LEU A 88 11.17 2.06 29.44
N GLU A 89 12.38 1.56 29.15
CA GLU A 89 13.33 2.21 28.25
C GLU A 89 12.73 2.49 26.88
N TYR A 90 11.89 1.58 26.36
CA TYR A 90 11.25 1.73 25.06
C TYR A 90 10.28 2.93 24.99
N ILE A 91 9.69 3.30 26.11
CA ILE A 91 8.83 4.49 26.20
C ILE A 91 9.67 5.76 26.36
N LYS A 92 10.77 5.69 27.11
CA LYS A 92 11.68 6.84 27.33
C LYS A 92 12.36 7.32 26.05
N GLU A 93 12.55 6.43 25.08
CA GLU A 93 13.12 6.75 23.76
C GLU A 93 12.13 7.52 22.86
N LEU A 94 10.84 7.52 23.19
CA LEU A 94 9.80 8.20 22.40
C LEU A 94 9.68 9.68 22.82
N PRO A 95 9.21 10.57 21.92
CA PRO A 95 9.02 11.98 22.26
C PRO A 95 7.93 12.15 23.32
N VAL A 96 8.35 12.57 24.52
CA VAL A 96 7.51 12.64 25.73
C VAL A 96 6.32 13.59 25.56
N ASP A 97 6.49 14.66 24.83
CA ASP A 97 5.44 15.64 24.51
C ASP A 97 4.24 15.00 23.77
N LYS A 98 4.50 14.00 22.93
CA LYS A 98 3.48 13.25 22.18
C LYS A 98 2.79 12.17 23.02
N LEU A 99 3.27 11.88 24.23
CA LEU A 99 2.73 10.84 25.11
C LEU A 99 1.72 11.38 26.12
N LYS A 100 1.49 12.69 26.15
CA LYS A 100 0.51 13.31 27.08
C LYS A 100 -0.90 12.78 26.80
N GLY A 101 -1.58 12.27 27.85
CA GLY A 101 -2.92 11.71 27.75
C GLY A 101 -3.01 10.30 27.11
N VAL A 102 -1.88 9.66 26.85
CA VAL A 102 -1.83 8.30 26.28
C VAL A 102 -1.80 7.26 27.41
N SER A 103 -2.59 6.19 27.27
CA SER A 103 -2.56 5.07 28.22
C SER A 103 -1.30 4.24 28.02
N LEU A 104 -0.47 4.14 29.06
CA LEU A 104 0.77 3.36 29.06
C LEU A 104 0.57 2.10 29.91
N ILE A 105 0.68 0.92 29.29
CA ILE A 105 0.42 -0.38 29.93
C ILE A 105 1.68 -1.23 29.87
N LYS A 106 2.28 -1.49 31.02
CA LYS A 106 3.39 -2.43 31.13
C LYS A 106 2.85 -3.86 31.12
N VAL A 107 3.37 -4.70 30.24
CA VAL A 107 3.03 -6.12 30.09
C VAL A 107 4.28 -6.97 30.07
N LYS A 108 4.15 -8.29 30.20
CA LYS A 108 5.30 -9.21 30.06
C LYS A 108 5.71 -9.28 28.59
N PHE A 109 6.97 -9.58 28.34
CA PHE A 109 7.48 -9.74 26.97
C PHE A 109 6.82 -10.91 26.26
N GLU A 110 6.50 -11.98 26.99
CA GLU A 110 5.77 -13.15 26.50
C GLU A 110 4.40 -12.78 25.95
N ASP A 111 3.67 -11.88 26.64
CA ASP A 111 2.38 -11.40 26.16
C ASP A 111 2.50 -10.68 24.81
N ILE A 112 3.52 -9.82 24.66
CA ILE A 112 3.79 -9.13 23.41
C ILE A 112 4.17 -10.14 22.31
N LYS A 113 4.97 -11.16 22.65
CA LYS A 113 5.35 -12.23 21.72
C LYS A 113 4.12 -13.00 21.22
N ASP A 114 3.18 -13.30 22.11
CA ASP A 114 1.93 -14.00 21.75
C ASP A 114 1.00 -13.13 20.88
N TRP A 115 1.05 -11.82 21.02
CA TRP A 115 0.25 -10.87 20.24
C TRP A 115 0.91 -10.48 18.92
N SER A 116 2.22 -10.64 18.82
CA SER A 116 3.00 -10.27 17.66
C SER A 116 2.90 -11.34 16.56
N ASP A 117 2.92 -10.87 15.31
CA ASP A 117 3.12 -11.73 14.16
C ASP A 117 4.60 -11.73 13.72
N LEU A 118 5.49 -11.06 14.47
CA LEU A 118 6.92 -11.01 14.19
C LEU A 118 7.65 -12.20 14.81
N VAL A 119 8.65 -12.70 14.09
CA VAL A 119 9.56 -13.74 14.61
C VAL A 119 10.35 -13.21 15.82
N THR A 120 10.74 -11.93 15.77
CA THR A 120 11.50 -11.23 16.82
C THR A 120 10.79 -9.94 17.21
N PRO A 121 9.78 -10.00 18.11
CA PRO A 121 9.08 -8.81 18.59
C PRO A 121 10.01 -7.84 19.31
N GLN A 122 9.79 -6.55 19.12
CA GLN A 122 10.63 -5.51 19.76
C GLN A 122 10.15 -5.10 21.16
N GLY A 123 9.12 -5.77 21.69
CA GLY A 123 8.65 -5.54 23.04
C GLY A 123 7.85 -4.24 23.26
N ILE A 124 7.38 -3.63 22.19
CA ILE A 124 6.49 -2.45 22.22
C ILE A 124 5.48 -2.49 21.08
N MET A 125 4.23 -2.17 21.39
CA MET A 125 3.11 -2.02 20.45
C MET A 125 2.31 -0.77 20.82
N GLY A 126 1.74 -0.11 19.81
CA GLY A 126 0.92 1.08 20.01
C GLY A 126 -0.38 1.02 19.21
N ILE A 127 -1.48 1.45 19.85
CA ILE A 127 -2.73 1.71 19.17
C ILE A 127 -2.81 3.19 18.86
N PHE A 128 -3.03 3.53 17.60
CA PHE A 128 -3.14 4.88 17.10
C PHE A 128 -4.51 5.13 16.48
N ALA A 129 -4.93 6.38 16.41
CA ALA A 129 -5.98 6.76 15.49
C ALA A 129 -5.49 6.50 14.06
N LYS A 130 -6.39 6.04 13.17
CA LYS A 130 -6.06 5.86 11.75
C LYS A 130 -5.62 7.22 11.17
N PRO A 131 -4.42 7.33 10.61
CA PRO A 131 -3.93 8.59 10.10
C PRO A 131 -4.78 9.13 8.96
N ASP A 132 -4.99 10.44 8.97
CA ASP A 132 -5.61 11.20 7.90
C ASP A 132 -4.48 11.85 7.06
N PRO A 133 -4.33 11.51 5.78
CA PRO A 133 -3.25 12.02 4.95
C PRO A 133 -3.17 13.55 4.91
N VAL A 134 -4.30 14.25 5.05
CA VAL A 134 -4.36 15.72 5.03
C VAL A 134 -3.78 16.34 6.31
N LYS A 135 -3.89 15.64 7.43
CA LYS A 135 -3.44 16.11 8.76
C LYS A 135 -2.05 15.64 9.14
N MET A 136 -1.47 14.77 8.32
CA MET A 136 -0.13 14.24 8.57
C MET A 136 0.94 15.24 8.14
N THR A 137 2.04 15.27 8.90
CA THR A 137 3.24 16.01 8.54
C THR A 137 4.24 15.05 7.94
N TYR A 138 4.56 15.24 6.67
CA TYR A 138 5.57 14.43 5.98
C TYR A 138 6.95 15.07 6.15
N PRO A 139 8.04 14.28 6.15
CA PRO A 139 9.39 14.80 6.30
C PRO A 139 9.73 15.83 5.20
N GLU A 140 10.35 16.92 5.57
CA GLU A 140 10.77 17.97 4.61
C GLU A 140 11.66 17.41 3.51
N THR A 141 12.57 16.50 3.88
CA THR A 141 13.43 15.79 2.91
C THR A 141 12.62 15.05 1.85
N GLN A 142 11.48 14.48 2.22
CA GLN A 142 10.59 13.79 1.28
C GLN A 142 9.86 14.79 0.39
N LEU A 143 9.43 15.92 0.94
CA LEU A 143 8.76 16.98 0.18
C LEU A 143 9.71 17.60 -0.86
N HIS A 144 10.96 17.88 -0.48
CA HIS A 144 11.99 18.39 -1.39
C HIS A 144 12.38 17.43 -2.51
N HIS A 145 12.27 16.11 -2.28
CA HIS A 145 12.56 15.09 -3.28
C HIS A 145 11.30 14.56 -3.96
N SER A 146 10.15 15.18 -3.71
CA SER A 146 8.90 14.79 -4.34
C SER A 146 8.93 15.11 -5.84
N LEU A 147 8.56 14.14 -6.64
CA LEU A 147 8.50 14.21 -8.08
C LEU A 147 7.04 14.34 -8.55
N PRO A 148 6.78 14.91 -9.74
CA PRO A 148 5.45 14.93 -10.36
C PRO A 148 5.06 13.52 -10.85
N LEU A 149 5.18 12.54 -9.97
CA LEU A 149 4.92 11.13 -10.20
C LEU A 149 3.95 10.61 -9.14
N LEU A 150 2.78 10.16 -9.56
CA LEU A 150 1.80 9.49 -8.71
C LEU A 150 1.79 7.98 -8.97
N LEU A 151 1.35 7.24 -7.96
CA LEU A 151 1.10 5.82 -8.09
C LEU A 151 -0.37 5.52 -7.83
N ILE A 152 -0.98 4.71 -8.67
CA ILE A 152 -2.33 4.18 -8.50
C ILE A 152 -2.23 2.67 -8.41
N CYS A 153 -2.63 2.11 -7.29
CA CYS A 153 -2.72 0.67 -7.09
C CYS A 153 -4.13 0.20 -7.42
N ASP A 154 -4.25 -0.68 -8.40
CA ASP A 154 -5.52 -1.17 -8.90
C ASP A 154 -5.78 -2.60 -8.40
N ASN A 155 -6.76 -2.72 -7.49
CA ASN A 155 -7.21 -4.02 -6.95
C ASN A 155 -6.07 -4.93 -6.43
N LEU A 156 -5.04 -4.35 -5.83
CA LEU A 156 -3.93 -5.08 -5.21
C LEU A 156 -4.40 -5.74 -3.90
N ARG A 157 -4.42 -7.07 -3.86
CA ARG A 157 -4.96 -7.85 -2.72
C ARG A 157 -3.89 -8.42 -1.80
N ASP A 158 -2.67 -8.61 -2.30
CA ASP A 158 -1.58 -9.14 -1.47
C ASP A 158 -0.96 -8.04 -0.60
N PRO A 159 -0.95 -8.22 0.74
CA PRO A 159 -0.43 -7.22 1.66
C PRO A 159 1.09 -7.07 1.59
N GLY A 160 1.82 -8.11 1.21
CA GLY A 160 3.28 -8.07 1.03
C GLY A 160 3.67 -7.21 -0.16
N ASN A 161 2.99 -7.43 -1.30
CA ASN A 161 3.18 -6.64 -2.51
C ASN A 161 2.81 -5.18 -2.27
N LEU A 162 1.65 -4.90 -1.67
CA LEU A 162 1.26 -3.52 -1.40
C LEU A 162 2.29 -2.81 -0.51
N GLY A 163 2.72 -3.42 0.59
CA GLY A 163 3.72 -2.80 1.46
C GLY A 163 5.06 -2.54 0.76
N THR A 164 5.51 -3.47 -0.07
CA THR A 164 6.74 -3.32 -0.88
C THR A 164 6.59 -2.19 -1.91
N ILE A 165 5.43 -2.10 -2.57
CA ILE A 165 5.11 -1.03 -3.51
C ILE A 165 5.12 0.34 -2.82
N LEU A 166 4.49 0.47 -1.65
CA LEU A 166 4.51 1.71 -0.86
C LEU A 166 5.92 2.14 -0.50
N ARG A 167 6.78 1.16 -0.14
CA ARG A 167 8.18 1.43 0.15
C ARG A 167 8.95 1.92 -1.08
N SER A 168 8.71 1.32 -2.24
CA SER A 168 9.30 1.74 -3.52
C SER A 168 8.80 3.12 -3.94
N ALA A 169 7.51 3.41 -3.78
CA ALA A 169 6.92 4.71 -4.07
C ALA A 169 7.53 5.83 -3.21
N ALA A 170 7.67 5.60 -1.90
CA ALA A 170 8.35 6.53 -1.01
C ALA A 170 9.83 6.72 -1.40
N GLY A 171 10.55 5.64 -1.72
CA GLY A 171 11.95 5.69 -2.15
C GLY A 171 12.16 6.34 -3.51
N ALA A 172 11.21 6.20 -4.41
CA ALA A 172 11.23 6.89 -5.71
C ALA A 172 10.94 8.39 -5.58
N GLY A 173 10.21 8.81 -4.55
CA GLY A 173 9.79 10.19 -4.37
C GLY A 173 8.42 10.49 -4.99
N CYS A 174 7.53 9.50 -5.03
CA CYS A 174 6.16 9.73 -5.46
C CYS A 174 5.49 10.81 -4.61
N SER A 175 4.75 11.69 -5.26
CA SER A 175 4.01 12.76 -4.59
C SER A 175 2.81 12.24 -3.80
N LYS A 176 2.19 11.13 -4.27
CA LYS A 176 1.00 10.54 -3.68
C LYS A 176 0.81 9.10 -4.15
N VAL A 177 0.16 8.29 -3.33
CA VAL A 177 -0.31 6.94 -3.71
C VAL A 177 -1.82 6.85 -3.53
N LEU A 178 -2.52 6.41 -4.56
CA LEU A 178 -3.95 6.15 -4.54
C LEU A 178 -4.17 4.63 -4.53
N LEU A 179 -5.01 4.14 -3.63
CA LEU A 179 -5.43 2.75 -3.58
C LEU A 179 -6.90 2.68 -3.97
N THR A 180 -7.19 2.05 -5.10
CA THR A 180 -8.57 1.89 -5.56
C THR A 180 -9.35 0.95 -4.66
N LYS A 181 -10.67 1.02 -4.75
CA LYS A 181 -11.56 0.07 -4.09
C LYS A 181 -11.21 -1.36 -4.53
N GLY A 182 -11.15 -2.28 -3.57
CA GLY A 182 -10.69 -3.66 -3.80
C GLY A 182 -9.25 -3.93 -3.38
N CYS A 183 -8.42 -2.90 -3.20
CA CYS A 183 -7.09 -3.06 -2.61
C CYS A 183 -7.16 -3.51 -1.15
N VAL A 184 -6.14 -4.23 -0.70
CA VAL A 184 -5.93 -4.52 0.71
C VAL A 184 -5.73 -3.20 1.48
N ASP A 185 -6.18 -3.16 2.73
CA ASP A 185 -6.04 -1.97 3.58
C ASP A 185 -4.57 -1.65 3.83
N ALA A 186 -4.14 -0.43 3.47
CA ALA A 186 -2.76 0.02 3.71
C ALA A 186 -2.33 -0.08 5.18
N TRP A 187 -3.27 0.04 6.11
CA TRP A 187 -3.03 0.01 7.54
C TRP A 187 -3.13 -1.39 8.16
N GLU A 188 -3.21 -2.42 7.33
CA GLU A 188 -3.11 -3.80 7.82
C GLU A 188 -1.70 -4.08 8.36
N PRO A 189 -1.56 -4.81 9.49
CA PRO A 189 -0.26 -5.10 10.11
C PRO A 189 0.78 -5.72 9.16
N LYS A 190 0.34 -6.56 8.21
CA LYS A 190 1.23 -7.15 7.21
C LYS A 190 1.75 -6.12 6.20
N VAL A 191 0.89 -5.17 5.77
CA VAL A 191 1.27 -4.07 4.88
C VAL A 191 2.23 -3.11 5.58
N LEU A 192 1.92 -2.74 6.83
CA LEU A 192 2.78 -1.88 7.66
C LEU A 192 4.19 -2.47 7.82
N ARG A 193 4.29 -3.79 8.04
CA ARG A 193 5.59 -4.47 8.13
C ARG A 193 6.38 -4.42 6.83
N ALA A 194 5.75 -4.80 5.72
CA ALA A 194 6.41 -4.79 4.41
C ALA A 194 6.80 -3.37 3.98
N GLY A 195 5.99 -2.39 4.32
CA GLY A 195 6.21 -0.98 4.00
C GLY A 195 7.30 -0.29 4.82
N MET A 196 7.74 -0.88 5.96
CA MET A 196 8.87 -0.39 6.77
C MET A 196 8.84 1.12 7.06
N GLY A 197 7.65 1.68 7.36
CA GLY A 197 7.47 3.10 7.67
C GLY A 197 7.18 4.01 6.46
N ALA A 198 7.12 3.48 5.25
CA ALA A 198 6.77 4.25 4.05
C ALA A 198 5.42 4.99 4.16
N HIS A 199 4.50 4.45 4.96
CA HIS A 199 3.20 5.05 5.26
C HIS A 199 3.29 6.47 5.86
N PHE A 200 4.42 6.80 6.45
CA PHE A 200 4.71 8.09 7.07
C PHE A 200 5.67 8.96 6.23
N GLN A 201 5.97 8.51 5.02
CA GLN A 201 6.86 9.19 4.07
C GLN A 201 6.13 9.72 2.84
N VAL A 202 5.00 9.12 2.46
CA VAL A 202 4.22 9.47 1.27
C VAL A 202 2.73 9.51 1.59
N PRO A 203 1.97 10.50 1.08
CA PRO A 203 0.52 10.54 1.24
C PRO A 203 -0.15 9.34 0.58
N ILE A 204 -1.00 8.62 1.34
CA ILE A 204 -1.73 7.44 0.87
C ILE A 204 -3.23 7.70 1.01
N VAL A 205 -3.95 7.68 -0.10
CA VAL A 205 -5.42 7.78 -0.13
C VAL A 205 -5.99 6.39 -0.40
N ASN A 206 -6.79 5.89 0.53
CA ASN A 206 -7.37 4.55 0.46
C ASN A 206 -8.79 4.56 -0.08
N ASN A 207 -9.20 3.42 -0.65
CA ASN A 207 -10.58 3.13 -1.05
C ASN A 207 -11.15 4.17 -2.02
N VAL A 208 -10.34 4.54 -3.02
CA VAL A 208 -10.72 5.51 -4.05
C VAL A 208 -11.57 4.80 -5.10
N GLU A 209 -12.75 5.34 -5.40
CA GLU A 209 -13.55 4.88 -6.53
C GLU A 209 -12.96 5.45 -7.82
N TRP A 210 -12.99 4.69 -8.91
CA TRP A 210 -12.36 5.08 -10.18
C TRP A 210 -12.93 6.41 -10.73
N GLU A 211 -14.21 6.66 -10.53
CA GLU A 211 -14.88 7.90 -10.93
C GLU A 211 -14.30 9.14 -10.23
N THR A 212 -13.68 8.94 -9.06
CA THR A 212 -13.09 10.02 -8.27
C THR A 212 -11.58 10.14 -8.45
N VAL A 213 -10.93 9.16 -9.07
CA VAL A 213 -9.48 9.21 -9.32
C VAL A 213 -9.04 10.50 -10.02
N PRO A 214 -9.74 11.00 -11.07
CA PRO A 214 -9.35 12.24 -11.74
C PRO A 214 -9.26 13.46 -10.80
N ASN A 215 -10.08 13.51 -9.75
CA ASN A 215 -10.06 14.62 -8.77
C ASN A 215 -8.79 14.63 -7.90
N HIS A 216 -8.03 13.56 -7.90
CA HIS A 216 -6.78 13.42 -7.16
C HIS A 216 -5.54 13.69 -8.03
N LEU A 217 -5.72 13.80 -9.35
CA LEU A 217 -4.62 14.04 -10.28
C LEU A 217 -4.39 15.54 -10.48
N PRO A 218 -3.14 16.00 -10.52
CA PRO A 218 -2.81 17.33 -10.99
C PRO A 218 -3.32 17.58 -12.43
N PRO A 219 -3.52 18.84 -12.82
CA PRO A 219 -3.81 19.17 -14.22
C PRO A 219 -2.77 18.57 -15.17
N ASP A 220 -3.19 18.23 -16.37
CA ASP A 220 -2.36 17.69 -17.45
C ASP A 220 -1.60 16.39 -17.11
N THR A 221 -2.01 15.68 -16.05
CA THR A 221 -1.42 14.38 -15.70
C THR A 221 -1.76 13.33 -16.75
N ARG A 222 -0.72 12.68 -17.31
CA ARG A 222 -0.88 11.50 -18.16
C ARG A 222 -0.89 10.23 -17.31
N VAL A 223 -1.83 9.36 -17.55
CA VAL A 223 -1.98 8.09 -16.81
C VAL A 223 -1.40 6.95 -17.63
N TYR A 224 -0.38 6.30 -17.10
CA TYR A 224 0.29 5.16 -17.71
C TYR A 224 -0.07 3.88 -16.97
N VAL A 225 -0.20 2.79 -17.71
CA VAL A 225 -0.60 1.49 -17.16
C VAL A 225 0.54 0.49 -17.31
N ALA A 226 0.98 -0.10 -16.21
CA ALA A 226 1.94 -1.19 -16.22
C ALA A 226 1.23 -2.48 -16.67
N ASP A 227 1.45 -2.89 -17.90
CA ASP A 227 0.81 -4.09 -18.44
C ASP A 227 1.71 -4.73 -19.49
N ASN A 228 2.11 -5.99 -19.26
CA ASN A 228 2.90 -6.80 -20.18
C ASN A 228 2.09 -7.89 -20.89
N CYS A 229 0.82 -8.05 -20.55
CA CYS A 229 -0.02 -9.16 -21.01
C CYS A 229 -1.16 -8.75 -21.94
N GLY A 230 -1.22 -7.51 -22.39
CA GLY A 230 -2.24 -7.15 -23.36
C GLY A 230 -2.06 -8.01 -24.63
N LEU A 231 -3.04 -8.87 -24.95
CA LEU A 231 -3.15 -9.55 -26.24
C LEU A 231 -2.87 -8.59 -27.42
N TYR A 232 -3.03 -7.30 -27.19
CA TYR A 232 -2.76 -6.20 -28.11
C TYR A 232 -1.29 -5.77 -28.15
N ALA A 233 -0.57 -5.84 -27.05
CA ALA A 233 0.85 -5.48 -26.99
C ALA A 233 1.67 -6.38 -27.91
N GLN A 234 1.34 -7.65 -27.96
CA GLN A 234 2.04 -8.65 -28.76
C GLN A 234 1.76 -8.51 -30.27
N VAL A 235 0.53 -8.12 -30.64
CA VAL A 235 0.15 -7.92 -32.06
C VAL A 235 0.75 -6.64 -32.62
N GLN A 236 0.89 -5.58 -31.84
CA GLN A 236 1.46 -4.31 -32.33
C GLN A 236 2.98 -4.34 -32.44
N MET A 237 3.68 -5.06 -31.54
CA MET A 237 5.14 -5.20 -31.65
C MET A 237 5.55 -6.09 -32.85
N SER A 238 4.79 -7.14 -33.15
CA SER A 238 5.08 -7.98 -34.34
C SER A 238 4.94 -7.24 -35.65
N ASN A 239 4.15 -6.16 -35.71
CA ASN A 239 3.94 -5.37 -36.92
C ASN A 239 4.97 -4.25 -37.14
N LYS A 240 5.74 -3.87 -36.07
CA LYS A 240 6.73 -2.77 -36.17
C LYS A 240 8.19 -3.21 -36.31
N THR A 241 8.51 -4.46 -36.00
CA THR A 241 9.87 -4.99 -36.12
C THR A 241 9.88 -6.14 -37.12
N GLY A 242 10.22 -5.82 -38.39
CA GLY A 242 10.71 -6.83 -39.28
C GLY A 242 11.95 -7.47 -38.64
N ASP A 243 11.95 -8.80 -38.54
CA ASP A 243 13.04 -9.65 -38.07
C ASP A 243 13.51 -9.48 -36.63
N ARG A 244 12.75 -10.05 -35.73
CA ARG A 244 13.26 -10.86 -34.59
C ARG A 244 12.11 -11.61 -33.92
N ASP A 245 12.19 -12.94 -33.95
CA ASP A 245 11.27 -13.89 -33.31
C ASP A 245 11.18 -13.68 -31.81
N TRP A 246 10.25 -12.87 -31.37
CA TRP A 246 9.70 -12.92 -30.00
C TRP A 246 8.42 -13.75 -30.08
N ALA A 247 8.59 -15.07 -30.14
CA ALA A 247 7.46 -16.00 -30.17
C ALA A 247 6.70 -15.93 -28.85
N CYS A 248 5.56 -15.28 -28.89
CA CYS A 248 4.56 -15.40 -27.84
C CYS A 248 4.07 -16.85 -27.78
N ASP A 249 4.26 -17.48 -26.63
CA ASP A 249 3.85 -18.85 -26.39
C ASP A 249 2.31 -19.00 -26.55
N ARG A 250 1.89 -19.77 -27.54
CA ARG A 250 0.47 -20.07 -27.85
C ARG A 250 -0.28 -20.76 -26.70
N ARG A 251 0.37 -21.06 -25.59
CA ARG A 251 -0.24 -21.71 -24.42
C ARG A 251 -1.20 -20.79 -23.66
N PHE A 252 -1.00 -19.48 -23.69
CA PHE A 252 -1.91 -18.49 -23.07
C PHE A 252 -3.30 -18.45 -23.75
N LEU A 253 -3.37 -18.75 -25.02
CA LEU A 253 -4.65 -18.82 -25.75
C LEU A 253 -5.54 -19.98 -25.29
N LYS A 254 -5.00 -20.98 -24.59
CA LYS A 254 -5.77 -22.15 -24.14
C LYS A 254 -6.53 -21.92 -22.83
N PHE A 255 -6.07 -21.05 -21.95
CA PHE A 255 -6.75 -20.81 -20.66
C PHE A 255 -8.00 -19.92 -20.77
N HIS A 256 -8.11 -19.11 -21.81
CA HIS A 256 -9.30 -18.29 -22.07
C HIS A 256 -10.25 -18.88 -23.12
N LYS A 257 -9.96 -20.08 -23.65
CA LYS A 257 -10.80 -20.73 -24.66
C LYS A 257 -12.06 -21.40 -24.15
N ASN A 258 -12.22 -21.59 -22.83
CA ASN A 258 -13.36 -22.29 -22.27
C ASN A 258 -14.57 -21.41 -21.93
N GLU A 259 -14.52 -20.09 -22.16
CA GLU A 259 -15.68 -19.19 -21.93
C GLU A 259 -16.00 -18.22 -23.08
N VAL A 260 -15.40 -18.39 -24.26
CA VAL A 260 -15.62 -17.44 -25.35
C VAL A 260 -15.98 -18.18 -26.65
N ASP A 261 -17.21 -18.63 -26.74
CA ASP A 261 -17.91 -18.78 -28.02
C ASP A 261 -18.96 -17.66 -28.14
N LEU A 262 -18.90 -16.96 -29.26
CA LEU A 262 -19.92 -16.13 -29.95
C LEU A 262 -19.86 -14.60 -29.88
N ASP A 263 -19.04 -13.92 -29.05
CA ASP A 263 -19.10 -12.44 -29.05
C ASP A 263 -17.73 -11.72 -29.15
N THR A 264 -16.71 -12.39 -29.64
CA THR A 264 -15.32 -11.87 -29.64
C THR A 264 -15.11 -10.67 -30.58
N LYS A 265 -15.92 -10.48 -31.63
CA LYS A 265 -15.81 -9.30 -32.50
C LYS A 265 -16.42 -8.06 -31.90
N ALA A 266 -17.60 -8.17 -31.29
CA ALA A 266 -18.28 -7.03 -30.65
C ALA A 266 -17.55 -6.54 -29.38
N ARG A 267 -16.80 -7.42 -28.68
CA ARG A 267 -15.99 -7.04 -27.50
C ARG A 267 -14.70 -6.31 -27.84
N LYS A 268 -14.21 -6.39 -29.08
CA LYS A 268 -12.94 -5.76 -29.49
C LYS A 268 -13.04 -4.25 -29.72
N ASP A 269 -14.24 -3.76 -30.09
CA ASP A 269 -14.39 -2.36 -30.51
C ASP A 269 -14.59 -1.37 -29.38
N TRP A 270 -14.91 -1.85 -28.16
CA TRP A 270 -15.13 -1.00 -26.98
C TRP A 270 -13.95 -0.99 -25.99
N LEU A 271 -12.91 -1.83 -26.21
CA LEU A 271 -11.70 -1.79 -25.39
C LEU A 271 -10.82 -0.60 -25.77
N PRO A 272 -10.30 0.16 -24.79
CA PRO A 272 -9.43 1.29 -25.04
C PRO A 272 -8.20 0.88 -25.86
N LYS A 273 -7.89 1.66 -26.92
CA LYS A 273 -6.74 1.44 -27.81
C LYS A 273 -5.53 2.19 -27.31
N LEU A 274 -4.86 1.65 -26.30
CA LEU A 274 -3.64 2.25 -25.77
C LEU A 274 -2.41 1.78 -26.55
N GLU A 275 -1.57 2.74 -26.94
CA GLU A 275 -0.25 2.46 -27.51
C GLU A 275 0.63 1.76 -26.45
N VAL A 276 1.41 0.76 -26.91
CA VAL A 276 2.41 0.09 -26.07
C VAL A 276 3.75 0.76 -26.26
N GLN A 277 4.38 1.11 -25.16
CA GLN A 277 5.70 1.74 -25.13
C GLN A 277 6.62 0.94 -24.21
N SER A 278 7.88 0.76 -24.62
CA SER A 278 8.91 0.23 -23.71
C SER A 278 9.11 1.20 -22.54
N TYR A 279 9.27 0.68 -21.36
CA TYR A 279 9.34 1.44 -20.09
C TYR A 279 10.55 2.39 -20.02
N ASP A 280 11.62 2.12 -20.76
CA ASP A 280 12.87 2.88 -20.82
C ASP A 280 12.81 4.07 -21.79
N LEU A 281 11.79 4.14 -22.65
CA LEU A 281 11.50 5.31 -23.46
C LEU A 281 10.84 6.40 -22.59
N ASP A 282 10.99 7.66 -23.01
CA ASP A 282 10.46 8.78 -22.24
C ASP A 282 8.92 8.74 -22.14
N TRP A 283 8.45 8.74 -20.90
CA TRP A 283 7.02 8.79 -20.55
C TRP A 283 6.73 9.82 -19.46
N THR A 284 7.72 10.65 -19.12
CA THR A 284 7.63 11.65 -18.05
C THR A 284 7.64 13.09 -18.58
N GLU A 285 7.15 13.32 -19.80
CA GLU A 285 7.05 14.68 -20.41
C GLU A 285 6.09 15.59 -19.69
N ALA A 286 5.06 15.07 -19.05
CA ALA A 286 4.06 15.74 -18.23
C ALA A 286 4.05 15.09 -16.83
N PRO A 287 3.36 15.67 -15.85
CA PRO A 287 3.07 14.96 -14.61
C PRO A 287 2.49 13.58 -14.93
N ALA A 288 3.03 12.55 -14.31
CA ALA A 288 2.69 11.17 -14.64
C ALA A 288 2.02 10.45 -13.47
N ALA A 289 1.00 9.66 -13.77
CA ALA A 289 0.42 8.70 -12.85
C ALA A 289 0.62 7.28 -13.39
N LEU A 290 1.23 6.41 -12.60
CA LEU A 290 1.47 5.01 -12.95
C LEU A 290 0.43 4.11 -12.31
N VAL A 291 -0.29 3.32 -13.08
CA VAL A 291 -1.23 2.31 -12.60
C VAL A 291 -0.54 0.95 -12.53
N ILE A 292 -0.63 0.30 -11.37
CA ILE A 292 -0.15 -1.06 -11.13
C ILE A 292 -1.33 -1.94 -10.76
N GLY A 293 -1.58 -2.97 -11.56
CA GLY A 293 -2.64 -3.96 -11.32
C GLY A 293 -2.22 -5.08 -10.37
N GLY A 294 -3.23 -5.81 -9.87
CA GLY A 294 -3.02 -7.03 -9.10
C GLY A 294 -2.59 -8.21 -9.99
N GLU A 295 -1.89 -9.19 -9.40
CA GLU A 295 -1.32 -10.34 -10.13
C GLU A 295 -2.40 -11.24 -10.77
N THR A 296 -3.57 -11.35 -10.14
CA THR A 296 -4.61 -12.29 -10.58
C THR A 296 -5.48 -11.76 -11.71
N HIS A 297 -5.77 -10.44 -11.71
CA HIS A 297 -6.75 -9.84 -12.62
C HIS A 297 -6.12 -8.78 -13.54
N GLY A 298 -4.82 -8.47 -13.35
CA GLY A 298 -4.17 -7.39 -14.07
C GLY A 298 -4.77 -6.03 -13.73
N VAL A 299 -4.88 -5.16 -14.72
CA VAL A 299 -5.43 -3.81 -14.60
C VAL A 299 -6.90 -3.79 -15.01
N SER A 300 -7.69 -2.91 -14.39
CA SER A 300 -9.13 -2.76 -14.65
C SER A 300 -9.41 -2.03 -15.97
N LEU A 301 -10.64 -2.16 -16.47
CA LEU A 301 -11.10 -1.43 -17.65
C LEU A 301 -11.09 0.09 -17.41
N GLU A 302 -11.50 0.49 -16.23
CA GLU A 302 -11.53 1.90 -15.81
C GLU A 302 -10.14 2.53 -15.85
N SER A 303 -9.10 1.77 -15.48
CA SER A 303 -7.72 2.23 -15.58
C SER A 303 -7.26 2.45 -17.02
N LEU A 304 -7.67 1.57 -17.92
CA LEU A 304 -7.37 1.67 -19.36
C LEU A 304 -8.11 2.86 -20.00
N GLN A 305 -9.37 3.06 -19.66
CA GLN A 305 -10.16 4.20 -20.12
C GLN A 305 -9.57 5.53 -19.64
N LEU A 306 -9.16 5.60 -18.39
CA LEU A 306 -8.51 6.79 -17.85
C LEU A 306 -7.17 7.06 -18.53
N ALA A 307 -6.38 6.02 -18.80
CA ALA A 307 -5.12 6.16 -19.52
C ALA A 307 -5.34 6.67 -20.96
N GLU A 308 -6.34 6.13 -21.67
CA GLU A 308 -6.69 6.60 -23.04
C GLU A 308 -7.14 8.06 -23.02
N SER A 309 -8.03 8.44 -22.11
CA SER A 309 -8.58 9.81 -22.02
C SER A 309 -7.53 10.86 -21.67
N THR A 310 -6.44 10.48 -20.99
CA THR A 310 -5.34 11.37 -20.63
C THR A 310 -4.16 11.33 -21.61
N GLY A 311 -4.28 10.63 -22.74
CA GLY A 311 -3.21 10.47 -23.71
C GLY A 311 -2.02 9.66 -23.18
N GLY A 312 -2.26 8.79 -22.20
CA GLY A 312 -1.25 7.89 -21.67
C GLY A 312 -1.07 6.63 -22.50
N LYS A 313 -0.21 5.74 -22.03
CA LYS A 313 0.18 4.53 -22.77
C LYS A 313 0.31 3.33 -21.81
N ARG A 314 0.44 2.14 -22.40
CA ARG A 314 0.88 0.95 -21.69
C ARG A 314 2.40 0.92 -21.62
N LEU A 315 2.95 0.79 -20.42
CA LEU A 315 4.39 0.61 -20.22
C LEU A 315 4.71 -0.87 -20.12
N LEU A 316 5.56 -1.34 -21.03
CA LEU A 316 6.00 -2.72 -21.11
C LEU A 316 7.42 -2.84 -20.54
N ILE A 317 7.60 -3.75 -19.57
CA ILE A 317 8.91 -4.24 -19.14
C ILE A 317 9.18 -5.54 -19.93
N PRO A 318 10.14 -5.55 -20.86
CA PRO A 318 10.44 -6.76 -21.62
C PRO A 318 10.96 -7.88 -20.72
N VAL A 319 10.40 -9.07 -20.86
CA VAL A 319 10.87 -10.29 -20.20
C VAL A 319 11.27 -11.32 -21.22
N VAL A 320 12.17 -12.22 -20.86
CA VAL A 320 12.61 -13.30 -21.77
C VAL A 320 11.48 -14.29 -22.04
N PRO A 321 11.49 -14.98 -23.20
CA PRO A 321 10.51 -16.02 -23.51
C PRO A 321 10.46 -17.10 -22.42
N GLY A 322 9.24 -17.49 -22.03
CA GLY A 322 9.02 -18.49 -20.98
C GLY A 322 8.80 -17.89 -19.57
N VAL A 323 8.98 -16.58 -19.40
CA VAL A 323 8.56 -15.84 -18.20
C VAL A 323 7.28 -15.11 -18.53
N ASP A 324 6.20 -15.41 -17.79
CA ASP A 324 4.87 -14.87 -18.08
C ASP A 324 4.73 -13.40 -17.65
N SER A 325 5.16 -13.12 -16.42
CA SER A 325 5.07 -11.77 -15.83
C SER A 325 6.05 -11.61 -14.68
N LEU A 326 6.30 -10.37 -14.29
CA LEU A 326 6.97 -10.04 -13.06
C LEU A 326 5.95 -9.95 -11.92
N ASN A 327 6.43 -10.18 -10.69
CA ASN A 327 5.68 -9.84 -9.50
C ASN A 327 5.30 -8.34 -9.53
N SER A 328 4.07 -8.00 -9.14
CA SER A 328 3.55 -6.62 -9.22
C SER A 328 4.41 -5.60 -8.47
N ALA A 329 5.00 -5.98 -7.32
CA ALA A 329 5.89 -5.10 -6.58
C ALA A 329 7.24 -4.89 -7.29
N MET A 330 7.74 -5.89 -7.98
CA MET A 330 8.97 -5.77 -8.79
C MET A 330 8.73 -4.88 -9.99
N ALA A 331 7.63 -5.11 -10.74
CA ALA A 331 7.25 -4.26 -11.87
C ALA A 331 7.07 -2.80 -11.45
N ALA A 332 6.34 -2.56 -10.36
CA ALA A 332 6.17 -1.23 -9.79
C ALA A 332 7.52 -0.57 -9.46
N SER A 333 8.43 -1.31 -8.82
CA SER A 333 9.74 -0.77 -8.44
C SER A 333 10.58 -0.37 -9.67
N ILE A 334 10.63 -1.21 -10.69
CA ILE A 334 11.35 -0.92 -11.94
C ILE A 334 10.80 0.36 -12.58
N LEU A 335 9.48 0.44 -12.77
CA LEU A 335 8.83 1.58 -13.43
C LEU A 335 8.98 2.88 -12.63
N LEU A 336 8.80 2.83 -11.30
CA LEU A 336 8.91 4.00 -10.44
C LEU A 336 10.34 4.58 -10.44
N PHE A 337 11.36 3.72 -10.36
CA PHE A 337 12.74 4.18 -10.36
C PHE A 337 13.21 4.60 -11.75
N GLU A 338 12.68 4.02 -12.82
CA GLU A 338 12.90 4.53 -14.18
C GLU A 338 12.24 5.90 -14.36
N GLY A 339 10.98 6.09 -13.95
CA GLY A 339 10.33 7.39 -13.96
C GLY A 339 11.12 8.44 -13.16
N LYS A 340 11.63 8.08 -11.99
CA LYS A 340 12.52 8.94 -11.21
C LYS A 340 13.78 9.31 -12.00
N ARG A 341 14.42 8.34 -12.66
CA ARG A 341 15.63 8.59 -13.47
C ARG A 341 15.33 9.58 -14.60
N GLN A 342 14.24 9.36 -15.35
CA GLN A 342 13.84 10.25 -16.45
C GLN A 342 13.56 11.67 -15.95
N LEU A 343 12.80 11.82 -14.87
CA LEU A 343 12.49 13.12 -14.28
C LEU A 343 13.75 13.84 -13.76
N ARG A 344 14.67 13.12 -13.12
CA ARG A 344 15.95 13.70 -12.64
C ARG A 344 16.83 14.18 -13.78
N ILE A 345 16.90 13.47 -14.90
CA ILE A 345 17.62 13.90 -16.10
C ILE A 345 17.04 15.24 -16.58
N LYS A 346 15.72 15.34 -16.68
CA LYS A 346 15.03 16.57 -17.12
C LYS A 346 15.24 17.76 -16.16
N MET A 347 15.31 17.48 -14.86
CA MET A 347 15.57 18.49 -13.84
C MET A 347 17.06 18.91 -13.76
N GLY A 348 17.94 18.30 -14.56
CA GLY A 348 19.39 18.62 -14.55
C GLY A 348 20.16 18.05 -13.36
N ASP A 349 19.59 17.14 -12.60
CA ASP A 349 20.18 16.60 -11.37
C ASP A 349 21.29 15.57 -11.60
N LEU A 350 21.44 15.04 -12.80
CA LEU A 350 22.45 13.99 -13.08
C LEU A 350 23.90 14.49 -13.10
N SER A 351 24.13 15.81 -13.16
CA SER A 351 25.49 16.38 -13.14
C SER A 351 26.12 16.45 -11.75
N ARG A 352 25.38 16.18 -10.67
CA ARG A 352 25.86 16.27 -9.28
C ARG A 352 26.24 14.95 -8.62
N ASP A 353 25.81 13.80 -9.16
CA ASP A 353 26.06 12.49 -8.53
C ASP A 353 27.47 11.92 -8.86
N SER A 354 28.28 12.59 -9.68
CA SER A 354 29.64 12.16 -10.03
C SER A 354 30.74 12.61 -9.04
N CYS A 355 30.39 13.30 -7.97
CA CYS A 355 31.35 13.85 -7.01
C CYS A 355 31.36 13.22 -5.61
N CYS A 356 30.69 12.06 -5.42
CA CYS A 356 30.74 11.33 -4.15
C CYS A 356 31.25 9.90 -4.39
N HIS A 357 32.55 9.80 -4.56
CA HIS A 357 33.35 8.59 -4.31
C HIS A 357 34.48 8.94 -3.38
#